data_8dd99d81c60939b65bd2d9fb64bf5913
#
_entry.id   8dd99d81c60939b65bd2d9fb64bf5913
#
_cell.length_a   1.000
_cell.length_b   1.000
_cell.length_c   1.000
_cell.angle_alpha   90.00
_cell.angle_beta   90.00
_cell.angle_gamma   90.00
#
_symmetry.space_group_name_H-M   'P 1'
#
loop_
_entity.id
_entity.type
_entity.pdbx_description
1 polymer ?
#
loop_
_entity_poly.entity_id
_entity_poly.type
_entity_poly.pdbx_seq_one_letter_code
_entity_poly.pdbx_strand_id
1 'polypeptide(L)'
;MLDRLNKLKENMAALELDGLVVTDRADVFYLSGLLSSNCLLLISQADDILLTDSRYILAAQRARGQFEIREVNFALEQEAGTIIKDMRLKRVGVQDMSLSLAAYMELSRDAQGQFLPVGEMLREQRAVKDKNELDAIKRAQHITDSAFNKLLEYIKPGLSEADIASELEYLMRKSGADGFAFETIAAAGINGAKPHAQPGEYKLKRGDMLTLDFGAKKDGYCSDMTRTVAVGEPPNELRKIYNIVLDAHKRAKEFLRPGAGVREIDAIARDYIRQQGYGEYFGHGLGHGVGIEIHELPVLSYKRDGMLLPGNVVTIEPGIYIPNIGGVRIENMCFITESGYEDITRSDNNLIIL
;
A
#
# COMPACT_ATOMS: atom_id res chain seq x y z
N MET A 1 -13.24 -0.76 15.83
CA MET A 1 -13.53 -2.00 15.10
C MET A 1 -15.02 -2.30 15.05
N LEU A 2 -15.79 -2.23 16.13
CA LEU A 2 -17.26 -2.23 16.05
C LEU A 2 -17.75 -1.19 15.04
N ASP A 3 -17.12 -0.02 15.00
CA ASP A 3 -17.43 1.04 14.03
C ASP A 3 -17.21 0.59 12.58
N ARG A 4 -16.17 -0.26 12.29
CA ARG A 4 -15.89 -0.76 10.93
C ARG A 4 -16.96 -1.73 10.44
N LEU A 5 -17.39 -2.65 11.32
CA LEU A 5 -18.48 -3.59 11.01
C LEU A 5 -19.81 -2.87 10.88
N ASN A 6 -20.10 -1.90 11.74
CA ASN A 6 -21.33 -1.10 11.66
C ASN A 6 -21.37 -0.33 10.33
N LYS A 7 -20.29 0.36 9.97
CA LYS A 7 -20.21 1.07 8.69
C LYS A 7 -20.34 0.12 7.50
N LEU A 8 -19.75 -1.08 7.58
CA LEU A 8 -19.93 -2.09 6.55
C LEU A 8 -21.39 -2.50 6.41
N LYS A 9 -22.09 -2.75 7.53
CA LYS A 9 -23.51 -3.11 7.54
C LYS A 9 -24.42 -1.99 7.00
N GLU A 10 -24.06 -0.73 7.26
CA GLU A 10 -24.73 0.44 6.65
C GLU A 10 -24.54 0.44 5.12
N ASN A 11 -23.33 0.20 4.62
CA ASN A 11 -23.04 0.11 3.20
C ASN A 11 -23.80 -1.09 2.56
N MET A 12 -23.84 -2.23 3.24
CA MET A 12 -24.62 -3.40 2.80
C MET A 12 -26.10 -3.07 2.70
N ALA A 13 -26.67 -2.37 3.70
CA ALA A 13 -28.06 -1.97 3.70
C ALA A 13 -28.40 -1.01 2.54
N ALA A 14 -27.51 -0.07 2.24
CA ALA A 14 -27.66 0.85 1.10
C ALA A 14 -27.68 0.12 -0.26
N LEU A 15 -27.03 -1.05 -0.35
CA LEU A 15 -27.03 -1.92 -1.53
C LEU A 15 -28.11 -3.03 -1.47
N GLU A 16 -28.96 -3.01 -0.42
CA GLU A 16 -29.98 -4.02 -0.15
C GLU A 16 -29.40 -5.45 -0.08
N LEU A 17 -28.22 -5.61 0.54
CA LEU A 17 -27.58 -6.91 0.74
C LEU A 17 -28.01 -7.53 2.07
N ASP A 18 -28.41 -8.80 2.04
CA ASP A 18 -28.73 -9.60 3.22
C ASP A 18 -27.44 -10.14 3.88
N GLY A 19 -26.40 -10.38 3.08
CA GLY A 19 -25.10 -10.88 3.51
C GLY A 19 -23.96 -10.42 2.61
N LEU A 20 -22.73 -10.57 3.11
CA LEU A 20 -21.50 -10.30 2.39
C LEU A 20 -20.48 -11.39 2.69
N VAL A 21 -19.89 -11.96 1.65
CA VAL A 21 -18.76 -12.88 1.73
C VAL A 21 -17.47 -12.10 1.51
N VAL A 22 -16.60 -12.08 2.53
CA VAL A 22 -15.30 -11.40 2.49
C VAL A 22 -14.20 -12.44 2.42
N THR A 23 -13.48 -12.47 1.30
CA THR A 23 -12.41 -13.44 1.01
C THR A 23 -11.04 -12.78 0.86
N ASP A 24 -11.00 -11.47 0.58
CA ASP A 24 -9.77 -10.72 0.47
C ASP A 24 -9.04 -10.67 1.83
N ARG A 25 -7.75 -11.01 1.83
CA ARG A 25 -6.97 -11.13 3.08
C ARG A 25 -6.80 -9.81 3.82
N ALA A 26 -6.66 -8.71 3.10
CA ALA A 26 -6.53 -7.40 3.70
C ALA A 26 -7.86 -6.97 4.33
N ASP A 27 -8.98 -7.28 3.70
CA ASP A 27 -10.32 -6.97 4.22
C ASP A 27 -10.69 -7.87 5.40
N VAL A 28 -10.34 -9.16 5.36
CA VAL A 28 -10.46 -10.06 6.52
C VAL A 28 -9.67 -9.51 7.70
N PHE A 29 -8.41 -9.12 7.49
CA PHE A 29 -7.59 -8.53 8.55
C PHE A 29 -8.17 -7.19 9.04
N TYR A 30 -8.62 -6.34 8.14
CA TYR A 30 -9.24 -5.05 8.48
C TYR A 30 -10.42 -5.20 9.42
N LEU A 31 -11.29 -6.17 9.17
CA LEU A 31 -12.52 -6.41 9.94
C LEU A 31 -12.30 -7.24 11.21
N SER A 32 -11.38 -8.22 11.18
CA SER A 32 -11.19 -9.18 12.28
C SER A 32 -9.88 -9.00 13.05
N GLY A 33 -8.87 -8.37 12.46
CA GLY A 33 -7.49 -8.34 12.97
C GLY A 33 -6.75 -9.67 12.81
N LEU A 34 -7.33 -10.66 12.14
CA LEU A 34 -6.72 -11.98 11.91
C LEU A 34 -5.84 -11.95 10.66
N LEU A 35 -4.54 -12.14 10.83
CA LEU A 35 -3.62 -12.43 9.73
C LEU A 35 -3.65 -13.94 9.44
N SER A 36 -4.31 -14.34 8.36
CA SER A 36 -4.45 -15.73 7.94
C SER A 36 -4.30 -15.88 6.43
N SER A 37 -3.77 -17.01 5.99
CA SER A 37 -3.77 -17.41 4.59
C SER A 37 -5.03 -18.19 4.19
N ASN A 38 -5.87 -18.60 5.17
CA ASN A 38 -7.08 -19.37 4.94
C ASN A 38 -8.16 -18.94 5.94
N CYS A 39 -8.90 -17.91 5.58
CA CYS A 39 -10.00 -17.37 6.37
C CYS A 39 -11.00 -16.68 5.44
N LEU A 40 -12.29 -16.78 5.80
CA LEU A 40 -13.41 -16.14 5.13
C LEU A 40 -14.33 -15.55 6.20
N LEU A 41 -14.89 -14.36 5.95
CA LEU A 41 -15.95 -13.81 6.78
C LEU A 41 -17.28 -13.86 6.01
N LEU A 42 -18.31 -14.30 6.70
CA LEU A 42 -19.70 -14.12 6.26
C LEU A 42 -20.35 -13.13 7.21
N ILE A 43 -20.64 -11.95 6.71
CA ILE A 43 -21.25 -10.84 7.44
C ILE A 43 -22.72 -10.75 7.08
N SER A 44 -23.59 -10.68 8.07
CA SER A 44 -25.03 -10.42 7.87
C SER A 44 -25.52 -9.36 8.85
N GLN A 45 -26.78 -8.98 8.76
CA GLN A 45 -27.35 -8.06 9.74
C GLN A 45 -27.49 -8.71 11.13
N ALA A 46 -27.69 -10.04 11.19
CA ALA A 46 -27.91 -10.77 12.42
C ALA A 46 -26.61 -11.33 13.00
N ASP A 47 -25.81 -12.03 12.19
CA ASP A 47 -24.67 -12.80 12.63
C ASP A 47 -23.44 -12.51 11.77
N ASP A 48 -22.28 -12.43 12.41
CA ASP A 48 -20.97 -12.29 11.78
C ASP A 48 -20.17 -13.57 12.04
N ILE A 49 -19.86 -14.32 10.99
CA ILE A 49 -19.23 -15.64 11.09
C ILE A 49 -17.84 -15.59 10.49
N LEU A 50 -16.85 -16.12 11.21
CA LEU A 50 -15.49 -16.29 10.76
C LEU A 50 -15.22 -17.77 10.54
N LEU A 51 -14.99 -18.15 9.28
CA LEU A 51 -14.62 -19.49 8.88
C LEU A 51 -13.12 -19.61 8.71
N THR A 52 -12.51 -20.62 9.30
CA THR A 52 -11.07 -20.90 9.15
C THR A 52 -10.78 -22.37 9.40
N ASP A 53 -9.54 -22.81 9.19
CA ASP A 53 -9.12 -24.18 9.45
C ASP A 53 -8.39 -24.34 10.80
N SER A 54 -8.06 -25.59 11.16
CA SER A 54 -7.40 -25.96 12.42
C SER A 54 -6.08 -25.21 12.66
N ARG A 55 -5.38 -24.76 11.62
CA ARG A 55 -4.09 -24.03 11.73
C ARG A 55 -4.27 -22.65 12.35
N TYR A 56 -5.44 -22.04 12.16
CA TYR A 56 -5.71 -20.65 12.57
C TYR A 56 -6.76 -20.54 13.67
N ILE A 57 -7.42 -21.62 14.09
CA ILE A 57 -8.53 -21.57 15.07
C ILE A 57 -8.14 -20.87 16.40
N LEU A 58 -6.94 -21.14 16.92
CA LEU A 58 -6.45 -20.48 18.15
C LEU A 58 -6.17 -18.98 17.95
N ALA A 59 -5.72 -18.60 16.75
CA ALA A 59 -5.53 -17.20 16.42
C ALA A 59 -6.88 -16.50 16.21
N ALA A 60 -7.82 -17.16 15.56
CA ALA A 60 -9.17 -16.66 15.32
C ALA A 60 -9.93 -16.38 16.64
N GLN A 61 -9.72 -17.18 17.69
CA GLN A 61 -10.30 -16.95 19.03
C GLN A 61 -9.85 -15.61 19.65
N ARG A 62 -8.77 -15.01 19.15
CA ARG A 62 -8.27 -13.70 19.54
C ARG A 62 -8.67 -12.61 18.55
N ALA A 63 -9.46 -12.96 17.54
CA ALA A 63 -9.94 -12.00 16.55
C ALA A 63 -10.70 -10.88 17.24
N ARG A 64 -10.53 -9.68 16.71
CA ARG A 64 -11.26 -8.50 17.18
C ARG A 64 -12.67 -8.54 16.57
N GLY A 65 -13.67 -8.21 17.35
CA GLY A 65 -15.07 -8.29 16.96
C GLY A 65 -15.80 -9.47 17.63
N GLN A 66 -17.09 -9.52 17.43
CA GLN A 66 -17.95 -10.60 17.96
C GLN A 66 -18.32 -11.55 16.81
N PHE A 67 -17.31 -12.32 16.36
CA PHE A 67 -17.52 -13.32 15.35
C PHE A 67 -17.90 -14.67 15.99
N GLU A 68 -18.90 -15.35 15.42
CA GLU A 68 -19.03 -16.79 15.59
C GLU A 68 -17.89 -17.46 14.81
N ILE A 69 -17.00 -18.18 15.51
CA ILE A 69 -15.83 -18.79 14.87
C ILE A 69 -16.14 -20.25 14.59
N ARG A 70 -16.02 -20.66 13.32
CA ARG A 70 -16.23 -22.04 12.88
C ARG A 70 -14.96 -22.62 12.27
N GLU A 71 -14.55 -23.78 12.77
CA GLU A 71 -13.49 -24.59 12.18
C GLU A 71 -14.06 -25.40 11.00
N VAL A 72 -13.40 -25.31 9.85
CA VAL A 72 -13.80 -26.00 8.62
C VAL A 72 -12.64 -26.83 8.10
N ASN A 73 -12.89 -28.11 7.79
CA ASN A 73 -11.87 -29.05 7.31
C ASN A 73 -11.93 -29.32 5.80
N PHE A 74 -12.65 -28.49 5.06
CA PHE A 74 -12.81 -28.53 3.60
C PHE A 74 -12.85 -27.09 3.04
N ALA A 75 -13.35 -26.90 1.83
CA ALA A 75 -13.40 -25.55 1.21
C ALA A 75 -14.27 -24.59 2.05
N LEU A 76 -13.72 -23.46 2.46
CA LEU A 76 -14.43 -22.44 3.25
C LEU A 76 -15.62 -21.89 2.49
N GLU A 77 -15.50 -21.75 1.18
CA GLU A 77 -16.54 -21.26 0.29
C GLU A 77 -17.74 -22.20 0.23
N GLN A 78 -17.51 -23.51 0.27
CA GLN A 78 -18.60 -24.50 0.31
C GLN A 78 -19.37 -24.39 1.64
N GLU A 79 -18.68 -24.25 2.77
CA GLU A 79 -19.33 -24.04 4.06
C GLU A 79 -20.10 -22.72 4.08
N ALA A 80 -19.50 -21.64 3.58
CA ALA A 80 -20.20 -20.36 3.45
C ALA A 80 -21.49 -20.47 2.60
N GLY A 81 -21.44 -21.22 1.49
CA GLY A 81 -22.61 -21.51 0.66
C GLY A 81 -23.71 -22.25 1.42
N THR A 82 -23.36 -23.24 2.24
CA THR A 82 -24.28 -23.98 3.11
C THR A 82 -24.93 -23.04 4.14
N ILE A 83 -24.14 -22.20 4.80
CA ILE A 83 -24.65 -21.24 5.78
C ILE A 83 -25.58 -20.21 5.12
N ILE A 84 -25.22 -19.67 3.94
CA ILE A 84 -26.07 -18.75 3.18
C ILE A 84 -27.44 -19.37 2.92
N LYS A 85 -27.49 -20.65 2.54
CA LYS A 85 -28.72 -21.39 2.33
C LYS A 85 -29.53 -21.55 3.62
N ASP A 86 -28.88 -21.96 4.71
CA ASP A 86 -29.56 -22.20 6.00
C ASP A 86 -30.12 -20.91 6.59
N MET A 87 -29.39 -19.80 6.46
CA MET A 87 -29.83 -18.46 6.85
C MET A 87 -30.83 -17.83 5.87
N ARG A 88 -31.08 -18.47 4.73
CA ARG A 88 -31.99 -18.01 3.66
C ARG A 88 -31.66 -16.61 3.14
N LEU A 89 -30.36 -16.28 3.05
CA LEU A 89 -29.92 -15.02 2.47
C LEU A 89 -30.20 -15.01 0.97
N LYS A 90 -30.84 -13.94 0.48
CA LYS A 90 -31.30 -13.86 -0.92
C LYS A 90 -30.38 -13.01 -1.78
N ARG A 91 -29.80 -11.95 -1.22
CA ARG A 91 -28.93 -11.01 -1.92
C ARG A 91 -27.59 -10.96 -1.19
N VAL A 92 -26.59 -11.62 -1.73
CA VAL A 92 -25.30 -11.80 -1.07
C VAL A 92 -24.20 -11.09 -1.87
N GLY A 93 -23.55 -10.13 -1.24
CA GLY A 93 -22.39 -9.45 -1.82
C GLY A 93 -21.18 -10.39 -1.90
N VAL A 94 -20.40 -10.27 -2.97
CA VAL A 94 -19.11 -10.98 -3.13
C VAL A 94 -18.06 -10.03 -3.66
N GLN A 95 -16.82 -10.24 -3.25
CA GLN A 95 -15.67 -9.44 -3.69
C GLN A 95 -15.18 -9.92 -5.07
N ASP A 96 -15.80 -9.40 -6.12
CA ASP A 96 -15.54 -9.76 -7.51
C ASP A 96 -14.11 -9.51 -7.98
N MET A 97 -13.38 -8.62 -7.32
CA MET A 97 -11.97 -8.32 -7.64
C MET A 97 -10.98 -9.33 -7.04
N SER A 98 -11.36 -10.10 -6.03
CA SER A 98 -10.48 -11.05 -5.32
C SER A 98 -10.98 -12.49 -5.36
N LEU A 99 -12.29 -12.71 -5.49
CA LEU A 99 -12.90 -14.03 -5.53
C LEU A 99 -12.59 -14.73 -6.85
N SER A 100 -11.87 -15.84 -6.80
CA SER A 100 -11.60 -16.64 -8.01
C SER A 100 -12.89 -17.29 -8.53
N LEU A 101 -12.92 -17.61 -9.83
CA LEU A 101 -14.05 -18.33 -10.41
C LEU A 101 -14.27 -19.70 -9.73
N ALA A 102 -13.22 -20.41 -9.39
CA ALA A 102 -13.32 -21.69 -8.67
C ALA A 102 -13.96 -21.53 -7.29
N ALA A 103 -13.52 -20.53 -6.51
CA ALA A 103 -14.10 -20.21 -5.22
C ALA A 103 -15.58 -19.80 -5.34
N TYR A 104 -15.92 -19.02 -6.37
CA TYR A 104 -17.31 -18.67 -6.67
C TYR A 104 -18.19 -19.90 -6.99
N MET A 105 -17.65 -20.86 -7.75
CA MET A 105 -18.39 -22.10 -8.07
C MET A 105 -18.64 -22.95 -6.84
N GLU A 106 -17.66 -23.04 -5.93
CA GLU A 106 -17.84 -23.74 -4.63
C GLU A 106 -18.88 -23.02 -3.76
N LEU A 107 -18.78 -21.70 -3.63
CA LEU A 107 -19.71 -20.87 -2.87
C LEU A 107 -21.15 -20.99 -3.39
N SER A 108 -21.34 -20.97 -4.70
CA SER A 108 -22.65 -20.97 -5.34
C SER A 108 -23.29 -22.36 -5.50
N ARG A 109 -22.54 -23.44 -5.21
CA ARG A 109 -23.01 -24.83 -5.43
C ARG A 109 -24.32 -25.14 -4.69
N ASP A 110 -24.39 -24.77 -3.42
CA ASP A 110 -25.51 -25.10 -2.53
C ASP A 110 -26.35 -23.87 -2.16
N ALA A 111 -25.80 -22.67 -2.33
CA ALA A 111 -26.48 -21.42 -2.02
C ALA A 111 -27.64 -21.14 -2.99
N GLN A 112 -28.78 -20.66 -2.47
CA GLN A 112 -29.97 -20.32 -3.26
C GLN A 112 -30.13 -18.80 -3.47
N GLY A 113 -29.13 -18.00 -3.07
CA GLY A 113 -29.14 -16.54 -3.18
C GLY A 113 -28.65 -16.03 -4.54
N GLN A 114 -28.94 -14.78 -4.83
CA GLN A 114 -28.32 -14.01 -5.89
C GLN A 114 -27.00 -13.44 -5.39
N PHE A 115 -25.90 -13.73 -6.06
CA PHE A 115 -24.61 -13.13 -5.77
C PHE A 115 -24.41 -11.84 -6.54
N LEU A 116 -24.00 -10.78 -5.84
CA LEU A 116 -23.85 -9.43 -6.38
C LEU A 116 -22.41 -8.94 -6.17
N PRO A 117 -21.75 -8.43 -7.20
CA PRO A 117 -20.42 -7.85 -7.02
C PRO A 117 -20.53 -6.60 -6.15
N VAL A 118 -19.57 -6.43 -5.21
CA VAL A 118 -19.51 -5.25 -4.34
C VAL A 118 -18.39 -4.27 -4.73
N GLY A 119 -17.61 -4.60 -5.77
CA GLY A 119 -16.57 -3.74 -6.29
C GLY A 119 -15.55 -3.31 -5.22
N GLU A 120 -15.34 -2.00 -5.12
CA GLU A 120 -14.33 -1.41 -4.23
C GLU A 120 -14.86 -1.04 -2.83
N MET A 121 -16.06 -1.46 -2.43
CA MET A 121 -16.73 -1.01 -1.19
C MET A 121 -15.85 -1.09 0.06
N LEU A 122 -15.18 -2.21 0.32
CA LEU A 122 -14.25 -2.36 1.45
C LEU A 122 -12.94 -1.60 1.25
N ARG A 123 -12.44 -1.52 0.02
CA ARG A 123 -11.25 -0.74 -0.32
C ARG A 123 -11.48 0.76 -0.10
N GLU A 124 -12.66 1.27 -0.46
CA GLU A 124 -13.08 2.64 -0.17
C GLU A 124 -13.20 2.89 1.33
N GLN A 125 -13.70 1.92 2.09
CA GLN A 125 -13.78 2.03 3.54
C GLN A 125 -12.39 2.06 4.18
N ARG A 126 -11.42 1.26 3.70
CA ARG A 126 -10.02 1.26 4.16
C ARG A 126 -9.26 2.52 3.74
N ALA A 127 -9.70 3.20 2.69
CA ALA A 127 -9.03 4.42 2.23
C ALA A 127 -8.97 5.49 3.32
N VAL A 128 -9.97 5.57 4.20
CA VAL A 128 -10.04 6.51 5.32
C VAL A 128 -9.58 5.81 6.60
N LYS A 129 -8.37 6.14 7.06
CA LYS A 129 -7.70 5.50 8.20
C LYS A 129 -8.23 6.06 9.51
N ASP A 130 -8.52 5.17 10.45
CA ASP A 130 -8.76 5.55 11.84
C ASP A 130 -7.42 5.86 12.56
N LYS A 131 -7.52 6.36 13.80
CA LYS A 131 -6.33 6.70 14.60
C LYS A 131 -5.41 5.51 14.84
N ASN A 132 -5.94 4.32 15.08
CA ASN A 132 -5.13 3.14 15.36
C ASN A 132 -4.38 2.67 14.10
N GLU A 133 -5.01 2.79 12.93
CA GLU A 133 -4.39 2.51 11.63
C GLU A 133 -3.25 3.49 11.35
N LEU A 134 -3.51 4.79 11.54
CA LEU A 134 -2.49 5.82 11.38
C LEU A 134 -1.29 5.58 12.31
N ASP A 135 -1.54 5.23 13.57
CA ASP A 135 -0.47 4.94 14.53
C ASP A 135 0.34 3.69 14.10
N ALA A 136 -0.29 2.67 13.52
CA ALA A 136 0.40 1.49 12.97
C ALA A 136 1.25 1.86 11.74
N ILE A 137 0.71 2.64 10.81
CA ILE A 137 1.44 3.14 9.63
C ILE A 137 2.65 3.98 10.07
N LYS A 138 2.49 4.87 11.07
CA LYS A 138 3.60 5.67 11.62
C LYS A 138 4.69 4.80 12.25
N ARG A 139 4.32 3.69 12.92
CA ARG A 139 5.32 2.73 13.42
C ARG A 139 6.08 2.03 12.29
N ALA A 140 5.38 1.63 11.23
CA ALA A 140 6.03 1.04 10.05
C ALA A 140 6.98 2.05 9.39
N GLN A 141 6.55 3.30 9.21
CA GLN A 141 7.37 4.36 8.62
C GLN A 141 8.59 4.69 9.49
N HIS A 142 8.45 4.73 10.80
CA HIS A 142 9.60 4.95 11.71
C HIS A 142 10.69 3.88 11.55
N ILE A 143 10.29 2.62 11.32
CA ILE A 143 11.24 1.53 11.03
C ILE A 143 11.97 1.80 9.72
N THR A 144 11.25 2.21 8.67
CA THR A 144 11.80 2.54 7.36
C THR A 144 12.79 3.71 7.43
N ASP A 145 12.40 4.82 8.07
CA ASP A 145 13.29 5.97 8.31
C ASP A 145 14.56 5.57 9.09
N SER A 146 14.41 4.77 10.15
CA SER A 146 15.54 4.30 10.96
C SER A 146 16.48 3.39 10.18
N ALA A 147 15.96 2.50 9.34
CA ALA A 147 16.75 1.61 8.50
C ALA A 147 17.54 2.40 7.44
N PHE A 148 16.90 3.38 6.79
CA PHE A 148 17.56 4.26 5.84
C PHE A 148 18.75 5.00 6.46
N ASN A 149 18.55 5.66 7.60
CA ASN A 149 19.61 6.41 8.25
C ASN A 149 20.84 5.55 8.60
N LYS A 150 20.61 4.29 9.02
CA LYS A 150 21.68 3.35 9.28
C LYS A 150 22.37 2.85 8.00
N LEU A 151 21.59 2.67 6.93
CA LEU A 151 22.11 2.22 5.64
C LEU A 151 23.10 3.22 5.04
N LEU A 152 22.91 4.52 5.25
CA LEU A 152 23.83 5.56 4.74
C LEU A 152 25.28 5.34 5.19
N GLU A 153 25.50 4.78 6.36
CA GLU A 153 26.86 4.45 6.89
C GLU A 153 27.46 3.21 6.21
N TYR A 154 26.64 2.36 5.63
CA TYR A 154 27.06 1.12 4.96
C TYR A 154 27.43 1.34 3.49
N ILE A 155 26.73 2.24 2.80
CA ILE A 155 26.86 2.47 1.35
C ILE A 155 28.27 2.97 1.02
N LYS A 156 28.94 2.29 0.08
CA LYS A 156 30.25 2.68 -0.46
C LYS A 156 30.48 2.10 -1.85
N PRO A 157 31.39 2.67 -2.67
CA PRO A 157 31.77 2.08 -3.95
C PRO A 157 32.20 0.62 -3.82
N GLY A 158 31.83 -0.19 -4.80
CA GLY A 158 32.16 -1.62 -4.88
C GLY A 158 31.13 -2.58 -4.30
N LEU A 159 30.17 -2.12 -3.50
CA LEU A 159 29.01 -2.92 -3.10
C LEU A 159 28.08 -3.11 -4.29
N SER A 160 27.42 -4.26 -4.38
CA SER A 160 26.38 -4.50 -5.37
C SER A 160 25.02 -3.95 -4.91
N GLU A 161 24.09 -3.74 -5.84
CA GLU A 161 22.69 -3.40 -5.53
C GLU A 161 22.08 -4.47 -4.61
N ALA A 162 22.39 -5.75 -4.85
CA ALA A 162 21.93 -6.86 -4.03
C ALA A 162 22.48 -6.81 -2.59
N ASP A 163 23.75 -6.44 -2.40
CA ASP A 163 24.33 -6.24 -1.06
C ASP A 163 23.58 -5.15 -0.29
N ILE A 164 23.27 -4.04 -0.97
CA ILE A 164 22.56 -2.90 -0.37
C ILE A 164 21.14 -3.25 -0.01
N ALA A 165 20.40 -3.91 -0.92
CA ALA A 165 19.04 -4.35 -0.65
C ALA A 165 18.99 -5.31 0.55
N SER A 166 19.91 -6.29 0.60
CA SER A 166 20.01 -7.25 1.69
C SER A 166 20.31 -6.59 3.04
N GLU A 167 21.22 -5.62 3.07
CA GLU A 167 21.53 -4.87 4.29
C GLU A 167 20.34 -4.03 4.74
N LEU A 168 19.64 -3.36 3.82
CA LEU A 168 18.45 -2.57 4.11
C LEU A 168 17.32 -3.42 4.72
N GLU A 169 17.07 -4.59 4.15
CA GLU A 169 16.08 -5.55 4.66
C GLU A 169 16.47 -6.07 6.05
N TYR A 170 17.76 -6.40 6.25
CA TYR A 170 18.27 -6.76 7.57
C TYR A 170 18.04 -5.64 8.59
N LEU A 171 18.35 -4.40 8.23
CA LEU A 171 18.16 -3.23 9.11
C LEU A 171 16.68 -3.00 9.46
N MET A 172 15.76 -3.16 8.50
CA MET A 172 14.31 -3.10 8.76
C MET A 172 13.88 -4.19 9.74
N ARG A 173 14.28 -5.44 9.52
CA ARG A 173 14.01 -6.57 10.44
C ARG A 173 14.56 -6.31 11.84
N LYS A 174 15.81 -5.89 11.93
CA LYS A 174 16.48 -5.57 13.20
C LYS A 174 15.81 -4.41 13.95
N SER A 175 15.19 -3.48 13.22
CA SER A 175 14.44 -2.36 13.77
C SER A 175 12.99 -2.74 14.13
N GLY A 176 12.58 -4.00 13.96
CA GLY A 176 11.30 -4.54 14.44
C GLY A 176 10.21 -4.69 13.40
N ALA A 177 10.55 -4.68 12.10
CA ALA A 177 9.60 -4.98 11.04
C ALA A 177 9.10 -6.45 11.13
N ASP A 178 7.81 -6.64 10.95
CA ASP A 178 7.19 -7.98 10.85
C ASP A 178 7.37 -8.58 9.44
N GLY A 179 7.60 -7.73 8.45
CA GLY A 179 7.81 -8.06 7.04
C GLY A 179 8.27 -6.85 6.24
N PHE A 180 8.32 -7.03 4.93
CA PHE A 180 8.51 -5.96 3.97
C PHE A 180 7.16 -5.65 3.33
N ALA A 181 6.92 -4.38 2.99
CA ALA A 181 5.69 -3.96 2.34
C ALA A 181 5.65 -4.46 0.88
N PHE A 182 6.82 -4.48 0.23
CA PHE A 182 7.06 -4.93 -1.13
C PHE A 182 8.53 -5.33 -1.30
N GLU A 183 8.91 -5.82 -2.49
CA GLU A 183 10.30 -6.16 -2.81
C GLU A 183 11.15 -4.89 -2.90
N THR A 184 12.24 -4.85 -2.13
CA THR A 184 13.15 -3.71 -2.05
C THR A 184 13.77 -3.40 -3.42
N ILE A 185 13.72 -2.14 -3.84
CA ILE A 185 14.43 -1.64 -5.01
C ILE A 185 15.71 -0.95 -4.53
N ALA A 186 16.85 -1.36 -5.10
CA ALA A 186 18.12 -0.65 -5.03
C ALA A 186 18.69 -0.57 -6.45
N ALA A 187 18.62 0.60 -7.07
CA ALA A 187 18.95 0.79 -8.46
C ALA A 187 20.03 1.87 -8.64
N ALA A 188 21.23 1.47 -9.08
CA ALA A 188 22.39 2.34 -9.17
C ALA A 188 22.75 2.68 -10.62
N GLY A 189 23.30 3.88 -10.82
CA GLY A 189 23.78 4.36 -12.12
C GLY A 189 22.70 4.22 -13.20
N ILE A 190 22.99 3.54 -14.31
CA ILE A 190 22.06 3.35 -15.43
C ILE A 190 20.82 2.52 -15.08
N ASN A 191 20.89 1.66 -14.04
CA ASN A 191 19.73 0.88 -13.58
C ASN A 191 18.66 1.77 -12.95
N GLY A 192 19.04 2.92 -12.39
CA GLY A 192 18.10 3.93 -11.89
C GLY A 192 17.11 4.46 -12.94
N ALA A 193 17.39 4.23 -14.24
CA ALA A 193 16.44 4.52 -15.32
C ALA A 193 15.23 3.58 -15.39
N LYS A 194 15.20 2.52 -14.56
CA LYS A 194 14.12 1.53 -14.49
C LYS A 194 13.32 1.76 -13.21
N PRO A 195 12.05 2.24 -13.28
CA PRO A 195 11.25 2.50 -12.06
C PRO A 195 11.11 1.29 -11.14
N HIS A 196 10.97 0.08 -11.72
CA HIS A 196 10.86 -1.19 -10.99
C HIS A 196 12.08 -2.08 -11.22
N ALA A 197 13.28 -1.51 -11.01
CA ALA A 197 14.52 -2.27 -11.10
C ALA A 197 14.58 -3.31 -9.98
N GLN A 198 15.05 -4.52 -10.33
CA GLN A 198 15.39 -5.52 -9.32
C GLN A 198 16.87 -5.38 -8.96
N PRO A 199 17.23 -5.39 -7.65
CA PRO A 199 18.62 -5.33 -7.21
C PRO A 199 19.45 -6.47 -7.80
N GLY A 200 20.57 -6.12 -8.45
CA GLY A 200 21.43 -7.07 -9.14
C GLY A 200 22.90 -6.97 -8.73
N GLU A 201 23.76 -7.52 -9.60
CA GLU A 201 25.21 -7.57 -9.39
C GLU A 201 25.93 -6.27 -9.81
N TYR A 202 25.19 -5.23 -10.23
CA TYR A 202 25.80 -3.94 -10.55
C TYR A 202 26.49 -3.37 -9.32
N LYS A 203 27.79 -3.07 -9.47
CA LYS A 203 28.61 -2.53 -8.37
C LYS A 203 28.65 -1.02 -8.45
N LEU A 204 28.32 -0.39 -7.32
CA LEU A 204 28.33 1.06 -7.14
C LEU A 204 29.69 1.64 -7.49
N LYS A 205 29.67 2.76 -8.20
CA LYS A 205 30.83 3.55 -8.59
C LYS A 205 30.69 4.99 -8.09
N ARG A 206 31.81 5.69 -7.94
CA ARG A 206 31.78 7.13 -7.71
C ARG A 206 31.09 7.85 -8.88
N GLY A 207 30.17 8.76 -8.55
CA GLY A 207 29.31 9.47 -9.51
C GLY A 207 27.96 8.81 -9.74
N ASP A 208 27.72 7.58 -9.28
CA ASP A 208 26.40 6.96 -9.41
C ASP A 208 25.37 7.65 -8.50
N MET A 209 24.13 7.78 -9.01
CA MET A 209 22.95 7.94 -8.18
C MET A 209 22.41 6.55 -7.85
N LEU A 210 21.99 6.38 -6.60
CA LEU A 210 21.39 5.15 -6.08
C LEU A 210 19.97 5.47 -5.61
N THR A 211 18.99 4.97 -6.32
CA THR A 211 17.58 5.03 -5.91
C THR A 211 17.26 3.81 -5.05
N LEU A 212 16.76 4.08 -3.86
CA LEU A 212 16.31 3.10 -2.87
C LEU A 212 14.81 3.29 -2.66
N ASP A 213 14.02 2.27 -2.96
CA ASP A 213 12.57 2.27 -2.77
C ASP A 213 12.19 1.04 -1.96
N PHE A 214 11.63 1.25 -0.79
CA PHE A 214 11.45 0.22 0.23
C PHE A 214 10.43 0.63 1.29
N GLY A 215 9.83 -0.38 1.90
CA GLY A 215 8.87 -0.18 2.98
C GLY A 215 8.87 -1.33 3.98
N ALA A 216 8.72 -1.00 5.26
CA ALA A 216 8.52 -1.98 6.31
C ALA A 216 7.03 -2.34 6.43
N LYS A 217 6.73 -3.56 6.86
CA LYS A 217 5.41 -3.96 7.34
C LYS A 217 5.45 -4.14 8.85
N LYS A 218 4.53 -3.45 9.57
CA LYS A 218 4.43 -3.52 11.03
C LYS A 218 2.98 -3.55 11.48
N ASP A 219 2.64 -4.48 12.38
CA ASP A 219 1.29 -4.66 12.91
C ASP A 219 0.22 -4.79 11.80
N GLY A 220 0.60 -5.41 10.67
CA GLY A 220 -0.24 -5.60 9.50
C GLY A 220 -0.30 -4.41 8.52
N TYR A 221 0.31 -3.25 8.84
CA TYR A 221 0.31 -2.04 8.00
C TYR A 221 1.65 -1.82 7.31
N CYS A 222 1.59 -1.25 6.11
CA CYS A 222 2.74 -0.95 5.27
C CYS A 222 3.24 0.48 5.50
N SER A 223 4.53 0.69 5.25
CA SER A 223 5.12 1.99 4.96
C SER A 223 5.71 1.99 3.56
N ASP A 224 6.03 3.19 3.07
CA ASP A 224 6.57 3.41 1.73
C ASP A 224 7.51 4.62 1.72
N MET A 225 8.68 4.48 1.11
CA MET A 225 9.61 5.57 0.96
C MET A 225 10.60 5.32 -0.17
N THR A 226 10.77 6.31 -1.04
CA THR A 226 11.89 6.34 -1.97
C THR A 226 12.85 7.47 -1.61
N ARG A 227 14.14 7.16 -1.63
CA ARG A 227 15.25 8.13 -1.58
C ARG A 227 16.27 7.82 -2.67
N THR A 228 16.73 8.87 -3.31
CA THR A 228 17.87 8.78 -4.23
C THR A 228 19.07 9.48 -3.59
N VAL A 229 20.20 8.79 -3.43
CA VAL A 229 21.45 9.31 -2.88
C VAL A 229 22.56 9.27 -3.92
N ALA A 230 23.59 10.08 -3.78
CA ALA A 230 24.76 10.07 -4.65
C ALA A 230 25.96 9.38 -3.99
N VAL A 231 26.69 8.57 -4.74
CA VAL A 231 27.95 7.93 -4.31
C VAL A 231 29.12 8.76 -4.83
N GLY A 232 29.60 9.70 -4.02
CA GLY A 232 30.46 10.78 -4.49
C GLY A 232 29.71 11.80 -5.35
N GLU A 233 30.43 12.75 -5.94
CA GLU A 233 29.85 13.84 -6.72
C GLU A 233 29.17 13.31 -7.99
N PRO A 234 27.84 13.51 -8.15
CA PRO A 234 27.12 13.01 -9.31
C PRO A 234 27.32 13.92 -10.53
N PRO A 235 27.11 13.42 -11.76
CA PRO A 235 27.09 14.24 -12.97
C PRO A 235 26.08 15.39 -12.86
N ASN A 236 26.41 16.54 -13.46
CA ASN A 236 25.58 17.75 -13.41
C ASN A 236 24.14 17.51 -13.90
N GLU A 237 23.96 16.65 -14.91
CA GLU A 237 22.63 16.30 -15.43
C GLU A 237 21.78 15.60 -14.36
N LEU A 238 22.33 14.60 -13.67
CA LEU A 238 21.62 13.88 -12.61
C LEU A 238 21.34 14.78 -11.40
N ARG A 239 22.25 15.69 -11.06
CA ARG A 239 22.00 16.69 -10.01
C ARG A 239 20.86 17.64 -10.41
N LYS A 240 20.82 18.07 -11.70
CA LYS A 240 19.73 18.89 -12.23
C LYS A 240 18.38 18.15 -12.15
N ILE A 241 18.34 16.89 -12.57
CA ILE A 241 17.14 16.03 -12.51
C ILE A 241 16.68 15.88 -11.06
N TYR A 242 17.60 15.66 -10.12
CA TYR A 242 17.28 15.56 -8.70
C TYR A 242 16.54 16.81 -8.19
N ASN A 243 17.05 17.99 -8.50
CA ASN A 243 16.43 19.24 -8.08
C ASN A 243 15.04 19.43 -8.71
N ILE A 244 14.85 19.04 -9.97
CA ILE A 244 13.54 19.09 -10.63
C ILE A 244 12.54 18.14 -9.94
N VAL A 245 12.94 16.91 -9.62
CA VAL A 245 12.09 15.96 -8.92
C VAL A 245 11.76 16.45 -7.50
N LEU A 246 12.74 17.01 -6.79
CA LEU A 246 12.55 17.57 -5.45
C LEU A 246 11.56 18.73 -5.46
N ASP A 247 11.66 19.64 -6.46
CA ASP A 247 10.74 20.76 -6.59
C ASP A 247 9.33 20.30 -6.98
N ALA A 248 9.21 19.30 -7.88
CA ALA A 248 7.93 18.70 -8.24
C ALA A 248 7.26 18.05 -7.01
N HIS A 249 8.03 17.31 -6.20
CA HIS A 249 7.58 16.70 -4.97
C HIS A 249 7.08 17.75 -3.96
N LYS A 250 7.83 18.82 -3.71
CA LYS A 250 7.43 19.91 -2.80
C LYS A 250 6.13 20.58 -3.25
N ARG A 251 6.04 20.94 -4.54
CA ARG A 251 4.85 21.58 -5.13
C ARG A 251 3.60 20.73 -4.98
N ALA A 252 3.69 19.43 -5.28
CA ALA A 252 2.55 18.52 -5.12
C ALA A 252 2.13 18.37 -3.67
N LYS A 253 3.09 18.26 -2.72
CA LYS A 253 2.78 18.21 -1.28
C LYS A 253 2.08 19.46 -0.76
N GLU A 254 2.52 20.65 -1.17
CA GLU A 254 1.90 21.91 -0.76
C GLU A 254 0.42 22.02 -1.15
N PHE A 255 -0.03 21.24 -2.14
CA PHE A 255 -1.42 21.21 -2.58
C PHE A 255 -2.30 20.19 -1.85
N LEU A 256 -1.70 19.35 -1.01
CA LEU A 256 -2.43 18.32 -0.26
C LEU A 256 -3.35 18.93 0.80
N ARG A 257 -4.65 18.69 0.65
CA ARG A 257 -5.70 19.11 1.59
C ARG A 257 -6.99 18.33 1.32
N PRO A 258 -7.92 18.27 2.26
CA PRO A 258 -9.26 17.75 1.99
C PRO A 258 -9.92 18.44 0.79
N GLY A 259 -10.57 17.65 -0.06
CA GLY A 259 -11.25 18.15 -1.27
C GLY A 259 -10.32 18.44 -2.45
N ALA A 260 -9.00 18.28 -2.32
CA ALA A 260 -8.11 18.39 -3.47
C ALA A 260 -8.33 17.22 -4.44
N GLY A 261 -8.44 17.52 -5.74
CA GLY A 261 -8.63 16.52 -6.78
C GLY A 261 -7.37 15.70 -7.02
N VAL A 262 -7.47 14.36 -7.05
CA VAL A 262 -6.31 13.47 -7.24
C VAL A 262 -5.62 13.71 -8.59
N ARG A 263 -6.38 14.05 -9.64
CA ARG A 263 -5.86 14.41 -10.95
C ARG A 263 -5.14 15.75 -10.94
N GLU A 264 -5.64 16.72 -10.16
CA GLU A 264 -5.03 18.05 -10.04
C GLU A 264 -3.68 17.98 -9.34
N ILE A 265 -3.58 17.16 -8.30
CA ILE A 265 -2.32 16.94 -7.56
C ILE A 265 -1.27 16.30 -8.48
N ASP A 266 -1.65 15.27 -9.26
CA ASP A 266 -0.75 14.67 -10.27
C ASP A 266 -0.30 15.71 -11.30
N ALA A 267 -1.22 16.54 -11.80
CA ALA A 267 -0.92 17.57 -12.82
C ALA A 267 0.11 18.58 -12.33
N ILE A 268 0.10 18.98 -11.06
CA ILE A 268 1.08 19.91 -10.49
C ILE A 268 2.52 19.42 -10.68
N ALA A 269 2.79 18.17 -10.30
CA ALA A 269 4.13 17.59 -10.45
C ALA A 269 4.47 17.34 -11.93
N ARG A 270 3.53 16.74 -12.66
CA ARG A 270 3.70 16.33 -14.05
C ARG A 270 3.92 17.51 -14.98
N ASP A 271 3.14 18.58 -14.84
CA ASP A 271 3.25 19.77 -15.67
C ASP A 271 4.54 20.53 -15.38
N TYR A 272 4.96 20.57 -14.11
CA TYR A 272 6.25 21.16 -13.75
C TYR A 272 7.42 20.37 -14.39
N ILE A 273 7.44 19.05 -14.26
CA ILE A 273 8.46 18.19 -14.89
C ILE A 273 8.47 18.39 -16.42
N ARG A 274 7.28 18.47 -17.04
CA ARG A 274 7.13 18.73 -18.50
C ARG A 274 7.68 20.11 -18.90
N GLN A 275 7.41 21.16 -18.12
CA GLN A 275 7.94 22.51 -18.36
C GLN A 275 9.46 22.57 -18.27
N GLN A 276 10.08 21.70 -17.44
CA GLN A 276 11.53 21.56 -17.36
C GLN A 276 12.14 20.73 -18.51
N GLY A 277 11.32 20.21 -19.43
CA GLY A 277 11.76 19.44 -20.59
C GLY A 277 11.88 17.93 -20.38
N TYR A 278 11.39 17.39 -19.25
CA TYR A 278 11.50 15.96 -18.90
C TYR A 278 10.16 15.22 -18.86
N GLY A 279 9.10 15.76 -19.47
CA GLY A 279 7.76 15.18 -19.40
C GLY A 279 7.64 13.74 -19.91
N GLU A 280 8.44 13.35 -20.92
CA GLU A 280 8.45 11.99 -21.48
C GLU A 280 9.06 10.96 -20.53
N TYR A 281 9.82 11.40 -19.54
CA TYR A 281 10.54 10.56 -18.59
C TYR A 281 9.83 10.37 -17.25
N PHE A 282 8.58 10.86 -17.09
CA PHE A 282 7.72 10.61 -15.93
C PHE A 282 6.50 9.80 -16.38
N GLY A 283 6.63 8.47 -16.37
CA GLY A 283 5.69 7.55 -17.01
C GLY A 283 4.60 6.94 -16.10
N HIS A 284 4.65 7.13 -14.75
CA HIS A 284 3.67 6.57 -13.81
C HIS A 284 2.77 7.64 -13.17
N GLY A 285 1.82 7.23 -12.33
CA GLY A 285 1.02 8.14 -11.49
C GLY A 285 1.88 8.82 -10.43
N LEU A 286 1.38 9.92 -9.87
CA LEU A 286 2.11 10.65 -8.84
C LEU A 286 2.18 9.90 -7.50
N GLY A 287 1.21 9.00 -7.21
CA GLY A 287 1.18 8.28 -5.97
C GLY A 287 -0.10 7.47 -5.76
N HIS A 288 -0.21 6.85 -4.60
CA HIS A 288 -1.29 5.95 -4.23
C HIS A 288 -1.57 5.98 -2.72
N GLY A 289 -2.68 5.41 -2.31
CA GLY A 289 -2.98 5.14 -0.91
C GLY A 289 -2.08 4.06 -0.34
N VAL A 290 -1.78 4.14 0.95
CA VAL A 290 -1.03 3.11 1.69
C VAL A 290 -1.82 2.71 2.94
N GLY A 291 -1.81 1.42 3.28
CA GLY A 291 -2.49 0.91 4.47
C GLY A 291 -2.06 -0.52 4.81
N ILE A 292 -3.01 -1.44 4.84
CA ILE A 292 -2.77 -2.87 5.01
C ILE A 292 -2.07 -3.44 3.77
N GLU A 293 -2.47 -2.95 2.60
CA GLU A 293 -1.78 -3.18 1.33
C GLU A 293 -0.92 -1.98 0.99
N ILE A 294 0.14 -2.25 0.21
CA ILE A 294 1.02 -1.17 -0.25
C ILE A 294 0.29 -0.24 -1.22
N HIS A 295 -0.55 -0.77 -2.10
CA HIS A 295 -1.34 -0.01 -3.05
C HIS A 295 -2.82 -0.03 -2.66
N GLU A 296 -3.30 1.06 -2.07
CA GLU A 296 -4.70 1.29 -1.71
C GLU A 296 -5.28 2.52 -2.41
N LEU A 297 -6.56 2.78 -2.17
CA LEU A 297 -7.20 4.04 -2.55
C LEU A 297 -6.81 5.17 -1.57
N PRO A 298 -6.84 6.43 -2.03
CA PRO A 298 -7.04 6.89 -3.41
C PRO A 298 -5.77 6.79 -4.26
N VAL A 299 -5.90 6.73 -5.59
CA VAL A 299 -4.78 6.75 -6.53
C VAL A 299 -4.61 8.15 -7.10
N LEU A 300 -3.43 8.76 -6.89
CA LEU A 300 -3.07 10.08 -7.40
C LEU A 300 -2.52 9.94 -8.81
N SER A 301 -3.37 10.15 -9.82
CA SER A 301 -3.00 9.92 -11.21
C SER A 301 -3.88 10.73 -12.17
N TYR A 302 -3.30 11.15 -13.28
CA TYR A 302 -4.02 11.77 -14.39
C TYR A 302 -5.12 10.88 -15.01
N LYS A 303 -5.12 9.57 -14.70
CA LYS A 303 -6.10 8.58 -15.20
C LYS A 303 -7.26 8.33 -14.22
N ARG A 304 -7.25 8.92 -13.05
CA ARG A 304 -8.24 8.68 -12.00
C ARG A 304 -8.96 9.96 -11.63
N ASP A 305 -10.21 9.82 -11.27
CA ASP A 305 -11.04 10.88 -10.68
C ASP A 305 -11.22 10.60 -9.19
N GLY A 306 -11.48 11.63 -8.41
CA GLY A 306 -11.69 11.54 -6.99
C GLY A 306 -11.09 12.73 -6.25
N MET A 307 -11.36 12.80 -4.96
CA MET A 307 -10.88 13.86 -4.07
C MET A 307 -10.27 13.24 -2.81
N LEU A 308 -9.28 13.91 -2.25
CA LEU A 308 -8.72 13.54 -0.95
C LEU A 308 -9.73 13.80 0.16
N LEU A 309 -9.83 12.85 1.08
CA LEU A 309 -10.64 12.94 2.29
C LEU A 309 -9.74 13.01 3.53
N PRO A 310 -10.17 13.66 4.63
CA PRO A 310 -9.51 13.50 5.91
C PRO A 310 -9.39 12.01 6.25
N GLY A 311 -8.24 11.57 6.75
CA GLY A 311 -7.97 10.17 7.02
C GLY A 311 -7.29 9.41 5.88
N ASN A 312 -7.17 9.96 4.68
CA ASN A 312 -6.36 9.33 3.64
C ASN A 312 -4.86 9.37 4.01
N VAL A 313 -4.15 8.29 3.69
CA VAL A 313 -2.68 8.24 3.67
C VAL A 313 -2.28 7.99 2.22
N VAL A 314 -1.44 8.86 1.66
CA VAL A 314 -1.05 8.81 0.26
C VAL A 314 0.45 9.02 0.08
N THR A 315 1.04 8.40 -0.95
CA THR A 315 2.40 8.70 -1.40
C THR A 315 2.41 9.89 -2.34
N ILE A 316 3.54 10.63 -2.36
CA ILE A 316 3.89 11.63 -3.37
C ILE A 316 5.28 11.27 -3.86
N GLU A 317 5.36 10.72 -5.08
CA GLU A 317 6.56 10.04 -5.59
C GLU A 317 6.91 10.42 -7.04
N PRO A 318 7.04 11.69 -7.40
CA PRO A 318 7.47 12.03 -8.75
C PRO A 318 8.84 11.44 -9.05
N GLY A 319 9.05 11.05 -10.32
CA GLY A 319 10.32 10.50 -10.77
C GLY A 319 10.64 10.89 -12.22
N ILE A 320 11.93 10.93 -12.54
CA ILE A 320 12.45 11.14 -13.91
C ILE A 320 13.43 10.00 -14.20
N TYR A 321 13.20 9.27 -15.29
CA TYR A 321 13.94 8.06 -15.64
C TYR A 321 14.45 8.16 -17.08
N ILE A 322 15.77 8.42 -17.26
CA ILE A 322 16.34 8.65 -18.58
C ILE A 322 17.15 7.42 -19.02
N PRO A 323 16.76 6.73 -20.10
CA PRO A 323 17.48 5.58 -20.61
C PRO A 323 18.97 5.85 -20.80
N ASN A 324 19.82 4.91 -20.35
CA ASN A 324 21.28 4.97 -20.40
C ASN A 324 21.96 6.09 -19.59
N ILE A 325 21.19 6.89 -18.84
CA ILE A 325 21.73 7.93 -17.96
C ILE A 325 21.50 7.56 -16.50
N GLY A 326 20.27 7.26 -16.12
CA GLY A 326 19.85 6.96 -14.76
C GLY A 326 18.49 7.56 -14.43
N GLY A 327 18.12 7.56 -13.16
CA GLY A 327 16.85 8.12 -12.72
C GLY A 327 16.92 8.65 -11.29
N VAL A 328 15.87 9.38 -10.93
CA VAL A 328 15.65 9.92 -9.59
C VAL A 328 14.18 9.76 -9.26
N ARG A 329 13.87 9.25 -8.06
CA ARG A 329 12.56 9.30 -7.42
C ARG A 329 12.74 9.78 -5.99
N ILE A 330 11.83 10.63 -5.53
CA ILE A 330 11.75 11.11 -4.15
C ILE A 330 10.32 10.94 -3.70
N GLU A 331 10.12 10.27 -2.59
CA GLU A 331 8.81 9.89 -2.11
C GLU A 331 8.64 10.11 -0.62
N ASN A 332 7.49 10.63 -0.25
CA ASN A 332 7.00 10.68 1.12
C ASN A 332 5.58 10.15 1.21
N MET A 333 5.25 9.54 2.34
CA MET A 333 3.85 9.33 2.74
C MET A 333 3.31 10.55 3.50
N CYS A 334 2.10 10.96 3.13
CA CYS A 334 1.40 12.08 3.74
C CYS A 334 0.02 11.62 4.25
N PHE A 335 -0.32 12.01 5.48
CA PHE A 335 -1.65 11.84 6.07
C PHE A 335 -2.49 13.10 5.86
N ILE A 336 -3.69 12.97 5.32
CA ILE A 336 -4.61 14.09 5.09
C ILE A 336 -5.38 14.36 6.39
N THR A 337 -5.16 15.53 6.97
CA THR A 337 -5.83 16.02 8.18
C THR A 337 -7.13 16.74 7.83
N GLU A 338 -7.86 17.24 8.83
CA GLU A 338 -9.08 18.04 8.61
C GLU A 338 -8.83 19.37 7.86
N SER A 339 -7.59 19.91 7.92
CA SER A 339 -7.29 21.23 7.37
C SER A 339 -6.10 21.29 6.41
N GLY A 340 -5.41 20.16 6.18
CA GLY A 340 -4.21 20.11 5.35
C GLY A 340 -3.62 18.71 5.34
N TYR A 341 -2.32 18.58 5.57
CA TYR A 341 -1.65 17.28 5.65
C TYR A 341 -0.56 17.24 6.74
N GLU A 342 -0.22 16.05 7.17
CA GLU A 342 0.95 15.73 7.98
C GLU A 342 1.90 14.86 7.16
N ASP A 343 3.16 15.26 7.05
CA ASP A 343 4.21 14.43 6.46
C ASP A 343 4.60 13.32 7.44
N ILE A 344 4.37 12.07 7.08
CA ILE A 344 4.68 10.92 7.94
C ILE A 344 6.15 10.53 7.81
N THR A 345 6.75 10.67 6.63
CA THR A 345 8.15 10.36 6.35
C THR A 345 9.06 11.42 6.92
N ARG A 346 10.08 11.03 7.66
CA ARG A 346 10.98 11.95 8.39
C ARG A 346 12.39 12.04 7.81
N SER A 347 12.78 11.10 6.98
CA SER A 347 14.09 11.11 6.30
C SER A 347 14.22 12.34 5.40
N ASP A 348 15.42 12.93 5.36
CA ASP A 348 15.69 14.14 4.56
C ASP A 348 15.44 13.89 3.06
N ASN A 349 14.85 14.88 2.40
CA ASN A 349 14.60 14.89 0.96
C ASN A 349 15.72 15.57 0.16
N ASN A 350 16.70 16.22 0.81
CA ASN A 350 17.82 16.82 0.13
C ASN A 350 18.81 15.78 -0.37
N LEU A 351 19.55 16.11 -1.44
CA LEU A 351 20.54 15.22 -1.99
C LEU A 351 21.64 14.91 -0.98
N ILE A 352 21.71 13.66 -0.56
CA ILE A 352 22.79 13.16 0.28
C ILE A 352 23.90 12.66 -0.63
N ILE A 353 25.13 13.11 -0.40
CA ILE A 353 26.34 12.68 -1.12
C ILE A 353 27.23 11.89 -0.14
N LEU A 354 27.47 10.63 -0.44
CA LEU A 354 28.22 9.65 0.34
C LEU A 354 29.66 9.51 -0.15
#